data_dded13a526061087ed60ef5576ed57d0
#
_entry.id   dded13a526061087ed60ef5576ed57d0
#
_cell.length_a   1.000
_cell.length_b   1.000
_cell.length_c   1.000
_cell.angle_alpha   90.00
_cell.angle_beta   90.00
_cell.angle_gamma   90.00
#
_symmetry.space_group_name_H-M   'P 1'
#
loop_
_entity.id
_entity.type
_entity.pdbx_description
1 polymer ?
#
loop_
_entity_poly.entity_id
_entity_poly.type
_entity_poly.pdbx_seq_one_letter_code
_entity_poly.pdbx_strand_id
1 'polypeptide(L)'
;MKIFDNYEIDENGNIYSYKSNKYLTQHLDRYGYLYVTIHGKHHKVHRLVAETFLENPYNKPCVDHIDRNKLNNHYSNLRYVTPKENSNNVNTIKHLKSIGIRYKTEYGKPVKYKDGKKYISIIEASRVTGISRSNIQYHLKNKTGEWNYV
;
A
#
# COMPACT_ATOMS: atom_id res chain seq x y z
N MET A 1 -24.48 -0.37 14.67
CA MET A 1 -23.92 0.12 15.92
C MET A 1 -23.55 -1.09 16.77
N LYS A 2 -22.26 -1.35 17.04
CA LYS A 2 -21.82 -2.46 17.89
C LYS A 2 -21.20 -1.89 19.16
N ILE A 3 -21.59 -2.47 20.30
CA ILE A 3 -21.02 -2.13 21.61
C ILE A 3 -19.82 -3.04 21.83
N PHE A 4 -18.65 -2.44 22.04
CA PHE A 4 -17.42 -3.12 22.45
C PHE A 4 -17.06 -2.61 23.84
N ASP A 5 -17.21 -3.46 24.86
CA ASP A 5 -16.73 -3.22 26.23
C ASP A 5 -16.96 -1.78 26.76
N ASN A 6 -18.23 -1.34 26.85
CA ASN A 6 -18.64 0.03 27.24
C ASN A 6 -18.28 1.16 26.23
N TYR A 7 -17.93 0.81 25.01
CA TYR A 7 -17.73 1.76 23.92
C TYR A 7 -18.68 1.47 22.76
N GLU A 8 -19.16 2.50 22.14
CA GLU A 8 -20.00 2.43 20.96
C GLU A 8 -19.25 3.03 19.77
N ILE A 9 -19.26 2.34 18.64
CA ILE A 9 -18.58 2.77 17.42
C ILE A 9 -19.64 3.02 16.35
N ASP A 10 -19.62 4.21 15.74
CA ASP A 10 -20.47 4.54 14.61
C ASP A 10 -19.80 4.22 13.26
N GLU A 11 -20.56 4.33 12.20
CA GLU A 11 -20.14 4.05 10.82
C GLU A 11 -19.01 4.96 10.31
N ASN A 12 -18.84 6.15 10.91
CA ASN A 12 -17.81 7.12 10.58
C ASN A 12 -16.52 6.93 11.39
N GLY A 13 -16.55 6.03 12.38
CA GLY A 13 -15.44 5.77 13.28
C GLY A 13 -15.40 6.70 14.50
N ASN A 14 -16.49 7.40 14.84
CA ASN A 14 -16.59 8.07 16.12
C ASN A 14 -16.83 7.03 17.22
N ILE A 15 -16.16 7.19 18.34
CA ILE A 15 -16.19 6.22 19.43
C ILE A 15 -16.67 6.91 20.69
N TYR A 16 -17.83 6.49 21.16
CA TYR A 16 -18.44 6.99 22.39
C TYR A 16 -18.11 6.09 23.57
N SER A 17 -17.73 6.67 24.68
CA SER A 17 -17.44 5.96 25.93
C SER A 17 -18.58 6.15 26.93
N TYR A 18 -19.30 5.09 27.25
CA TYR A 18 -20.33 5.13 28.29
C TYR A 18 -19.78 5.35 29.69
N LYS A 19 -18.52 4.93 29.94
CA LYS A 19 -17.86 5.17 31.23
C LYS A 19 -17.60 6.65 31.50
N SER A 20 -17.18 7.40 30.47
CA SER A 20 -16.85 8.83 30.61
C SER A 20 -17.95 9.75 30.06
N ASN A 21 -19.03 9.17 29.52
CA ASN A 21 -20.17 9.84 28.91
C ASN A 21 -19.77 10.89 27.84
N LYS A 22 -18.83 10.53 26.97
CA LYS A 22 -18.32 11.41 25.91
C LYS A 22 -17.68 10.64 24.77
N TYR A 23 -17.55 11.30 23.61
CA TYR A 23 -16.74 10.78 22.52
C TYR A 23 -15.25 10.80 22.87
N LEU A 24 -14.54 9.76 22.47
CA LEU A 24 -13.10 9.68 22.63
C LEU A 24 -12.42 10.64 21.64
N THR A 25 -11.39 11.34 22.13
CA THR A 25 -10.53 12.16 21.27
C THR A 25 -9.70 11.27 20.36
N GLN A 26 -9.74 11.55 19.06
CA GLN A 26 -8.93 10.88 18.07
C GLN A 26 -7.63 11.66 17.86
N HIS A 27 -6.52 10.94 17.73
CA HIS A 27 -5.19 11.49 17.52
C HIS A 27 -4.58 10.92 16.24
N LEU A 28 -3.69 11.67 15.59
CA LEU A 28 -2.92 11.19 14.46
C LEU A 28 -1.65 10.47 14.93
N ASP A 29 -1.39 9.30 14.36
CA ASP A 29 -0.09 8.65 14.51
C ASP A 29 0.93 9.22 13.51
N ARG A 30 2.22 8.84 13.67
CA ARG A 30 3.31 9.28 12.77
C ARG A 30 3.13 8.85 11.30
N TYR A 31 2.22 7.93 11.04
CA TYR A 31 1.92 7.43 9.70
C TYR A 31 0.64 8.07 9.11
N GLY A 32 0.00 9.00 9.84
CA GLY A 32 -1.21 9.70 9.41
C GLY A 32 -2.50 8.91 9.58
N TYR A 33 -2.53 7.88 10.45
CA TYR A 33 -3.75 7.17 10.82
C TYR A 33 -4.34 7.72 12.09
N LEU A 34 -5.67 7.79 12.16
CA LEU A 34 -6.36 8.10 13.40
C LEU A 34 -6.32 6.93 14.38
N TYR A 35 -6.08 7.23 15.64
CA TYR A 35 -6.17 6.28 16.74
C TYR A 35 -6.87 6.88 17.95
N VAL A 36 -7.39 6.01 18.80
CA VAL A 36 -7.93 6.33 20.13
C VAL A 36 -7.20 5.51 21.18
N THR A 37 -7.25 5.98 22.42
CA THR A 37 -6.69 5.23 23.58
C THR A 37 -7.83 4.60 24.37
N ILE A 38 -7.86 3.28 24.43
CA ILE A 38 -8.81 2.47 25.20
C ILE A 38 -8.00 1.62 26.19
N HIS A 39 -8.31 1.72 27.47
CA HIS A 39 -7.59 1.00 28.56
C HIS A 39 -6.05 1.15 28.48
N GLY A 40 -5.58 2.36 28.15
CA GLY A 40 -4.14 2.65 28.04
C GLY A 40 -3.45 2.12 26.76
N LYS A 41 -4.20 1.49 25.85
CA LYS A 41 -3.68 0.96 24.59
C LYS A 41 -4.19 1.79 23.38
N HIS A 42 -3.32 1.97 22.40
CA HIS A 42 -3.68 2.66 21.16
C HIS A 42 -4.35 1.70 20.18
N HIS A 43 -5.56 2.06 19.75
CA HIS A 43 -6.36 1.34 18.77
C HIS A 43 -6.57 2.20 17.53
N LYS A 44 -6.22 1.70 16.36
CA LYS A 44 -6.45 2.42 15.08
C LYS A 44 -7.93 2.43 14.74
N VAL A 45 -8.48 3.61 14.46
CA VAL A 45 -9.92 3.82 14.22
C VAL A 45 -10.40 2.95 13.06
N HIS A 46 -9.72 2.96 11.90
CA HIS A 46 -10.12 2.15 10.74
C HIS A 46 -10.17 0.64 11.04
N ARG A 47 -9.34 0.13 11.96
CA ARG A 47 -9.39 -1.28 12.36
C ARG A 47 -10.62 -1.57 13.21
N LEU A 48 -10.91 -0.71 14.19
CA LEU A 48 -12.10 -0.84 15.03
C LEU A 48 -13.38 -0.80 14.18
N VAL A 49 -13.45 0.12 13.21
CA VAL A 49 -14.60 0.20 12.28
C VAL A 49 -14.69 -1.05 11.42
N ALA A 50 -13.58 -1.51 10.83
CA ALA A 50 -13.59 -2.72 10.01
C ALA A 50 -14.03 -3.96 10.81
N GLU A 51 -13.51 -4.15 12.02
CA GLU A 51 -13.89 -5.26 12.92
C GLU A 51 -15.37 -5.20 13.33
N THR A 52 -15.92 -3.99 13.40
CA THR A 52 -17.31 -3.76 13.81
C THR A 52 -18.31 -3.96 12.67
N PHE A 53 -18.02 -3.47 11.47
CA PHE A 53 -19.00 -3.34 10.39
C PHE A 53 -18.72 -4.21 9.18
N LEU A 54 -17.50 -4.75 9.01
CA LEU A 54 -17.13 -5.54 7.85
C LEU A 54 -16.97 -7.02 8.19
N GLU A 55 -17.42 -7.89 7.31
CA GLU A 55 -17.13 -9.32 7.37
C GLU A 55 -15.73 -9.61 6.83
N ASN A 56 -15.03 -10.55 7.47
CA ASN A 56 -13.70 -11.01 7.06
C ASN A 56 -13.64 -12.55 7.00
N PRO A 57 -14.41 -13.19 6.10
CA PRO A 57 -14.51 -14.65 6.04
C PRO A 57 -13.19 -15.35 5.69
N TYR A 58 -12.25 -14.61 5.08
CA TYR A 58 -10.93 -15.13 4.68
C TYR A 58 -9.81 -14.76 5.65
N ASN A 59 -10.12 -14.19 6.82
CA ASN A 59 -9.14 -13.76 7.84
C ASN A 59 -7.99 -12.91 7.26
N LYS A 60 -8.28 -11.99 6.33
CA LYS A 60 -7.29 -11.10 5.74
C LYS A 60 -6.73 -10.15 6.81
N PRO A 61 -5.39 -10.01 6.96
CA PRO A 61 -4.81 -9.33 8.12
C PRO A 61 -4.74 -7.80 8.01
N CYS A 62 -4.94 -7.23 6.83
CA CYS A 62 -4.82 -5.79 6.59
C CYS A 62 -6.17 -5.16 6.32
N VAL A 63 -6.32 -3.90 6.77
CA VAL A 63 -7.43 -3.02 6.38
C VAL A 63 -6.88 -1.90 5.52
N ASP A 64 -7.49 -1.68 4.36
CA ASP A 64 -7.10 -0.68 3.35
C ASP A 64 -8.21 0.36 3.18
N HIS A 65 -7.84 1.63 2.96
CA HIS A 65 -8.76 2.70 2.59
C HIS A 65 -8.91 2.75 1.06
N ILE A 66 -10.13 2.55 0.57
CA ILE A 66 -10.43 2.47 -0.87
C ILE A 66 -10.03 3.77 -1.59
N ASP A 67 -10.34 4.92 -0.98
CA ASP A 67 -10.00 6.26 -1.49
C ASP A 67 -8.57 6.71 -1.13
N ARG A 68 -7.84 5.96 -0.27
CA ARG A 68 -6.52 6.24 0.30
C ARG A 68 -6.46 7.44 1.24
N ASN A 69 -7.57 8.01 1.59
CA ASN A 69 -7.65 9.01 2.64
C ASN A 69 -7.68 8.30 3.99
N LYS A 70 -6.56 8.29 4.69
CA LYS A 70 -6.42 7.63 6.00
C LYS A 70 -7.30 8.25 7.08
N LEU A 71 -7.90 9.39 6.81
CA LEU A 71 -8.81 10.09 7.71
C LEU A 71 -10.28 9.71 7.45
N ASN A 72 -10.59 9.16 6.28
CA ASN A 72 -11.93 8.70 5.93
C ASN A 72 -12.15 7.27 6.41
N ASN A 73 -12.53 7.13 7.69
CA ASN A 73 -12.73 5.85 8.35
C ASN A 73 -14.17 5.33 8.24
N HIS A 74 -15.01 5.90 7.37
CA HIS A 74 -16.34 5.37 7.12
C HIS A 74 -16.25 3.92 6.61
N TYR A 75 -17.09 3.02 7.15
CA TYR A 75 -16.99 1.58 6.87
C TYR A 75 -17.04 1.23 5.38
N SER A 76 -17.84 1.96 4.57
CA SER A 76 -17.93 1.73 3.12
C SER A 76 -16.64 2.08 2.36
N ASN A 77 -15.74 2.85 2.98
CA ASN A 77 -14.42 3.18 2.45
C ASN A 77 -13.32 2.20 2.87
N LEU A 78 -13.65 1.21 3.70
CA LEU A 78 -12.70 0.25 4.23
C LEU A 78 -12.92 -1.14 3.61
N ARG A 79 -11.84 -1.89 3.49
CA ARG A 79 -11.88 -3.29 3.05
C ARG A 79 -10.76 -4.09 3.67
N TYR A 80 -11.02 -5.38 3.91
CA TYR A 80 -9.97 -6.32 4.29
C TYR A 80 -9.17 -6.77 3.07
N VAL A 81 -7.85 -6.76 3.18
CA VAL A 81 -6.91 -7.13 2.12
C VAL A 81 -5.76 -7.98 2.66
N THR A 82 -5.15 -8.78 1.79
CA THR A 82 -3.86 -9.42 2.08
C THR A 82 -2.71 -8.39 1.92
N PRO A 83 -1.51 -8.63 2.49
CA PRO A 83 -0.34 -7.77 2.26
C PRO A 83 0.00 -7.62 0.77
N LYS A 84 -0.17 -8.68 -0.01
CA LYS A 84 0.06 -8.68 -1.46
C LYS A 84 -0.94 -7.77 -2.20
N GLU A 85 -2.23 -7.89 -1.89
CA GLU A 85 -3.28 -7.03 -2.45
C GLU A 85 -3.05 -5.57 -2.08
N ASN A 86 -2.67 -5.29 -0.82
CA ASN A 86 -2.38 -3.95 -0.34
C ASN A 86 -1.19 -3.31 -1.06
N SER A 87 -0.12 -4.07 -1.29
CA SER A 87 1.07 -3.63 -2.01
C SER A 87 0.81 -3.42 -3.51
N ASN A 88 -0.06 -4.24 -4.11
CA ASN A 88 -0.41 -4.20 -5.53
C ASN A 88 -1.60 -3.29 -5.86
N ASN A 89 -2.05 -2.48 -4.92
CA ASN A 89 -3.16 -1.57 -5.18
C ASN A 89 -2.81 -0.66 -6.36
N VAL A 90 -3.50 -0.86 -7.50
CA VAL A 90 -3.29 -0.15 -8.78
C VAL A 90 -3.30 1.36 -8.59
N ASN A 91 -4.07 1.81 -7.64
CA ASN A 91 -4.12 3.21 -7.27
C ASN A 91 -2.83 3.69 -6.58
N THR A 92 -2.10 2.87 -5.82
CA THR A 92 -0.79 3.22 -5.26
C THR A 92 0.23 3.42 -6.38
N ILE A 93 0.19 2.59 -7.41
CA ILE A 93 1.04 2.69 -8.59
C ILE A 93 0.75 3.97 -9.39
N LYS A 94 -0.54 4.31 -9.58
CA LYS A 94 -0.93 5.56 -10.27
C LYS A 94 -0.49 6.81 -9.51
N HIS A 95 -0.67 6.83 -8.19
CA HIS A 95 -0.27 7.97 -7.35
C HIS A 95 1.24 8.16 -7.33
N LEU A 96 2.02 7.09 -7.19
CA LEU A 96 3.48 7.17 -7.20
C LEU A 96 4.02 7.66 -8.56
N LYS A 97 3.37 7.26 -9.66
CA LYS A 97 3.66 7.80 -10.98
C LYS A 97 3.34 9.29 -11.08
N SER A 98 2.21 9.75 -10.51
CA SER A 98 1.78 11.16 -10.58
C SER A 98 2.69 12.11 -9.79
N ILE A 99 3.29 11.66 -8.68
CA ILE A 99 4.23 12.44 -7.86
C ILE A 99 5.70 12.28 -8.28
N GLY A 100 5.94 11.67 -9.47
CA GLY A 100 7.28 11.53 -10.03
C GLY A 100 8.19 10.55 -9.28
N ILE A 101 7.66 9.83 -8.29
CA ILE A 101 8.38 8.70 -7.70
C ILE A 101 8.43 7.62 -8.77
N ARG A 102 9.58 7.54 -9.43
CA ARG A 102 9.87 6.40 -10.29
C ARG A 102 9.82 5.17 -9.41
N TYR A 103 8.76 4.38 -9.56
CA TYR A 103 8.82 3.00 -9.13
C TYR A 103 10.16 2.48 -9.67
N LYS A 104 11.01 2.01 -8.77
CA LYS A 104 11.97 0.99 -9.17
C LYS A 104 11.08 -0.17 -9.57
N THR A 105 10.60 -0.13 -10.81
CA THR A 105 9.83 -1.22 -11.36
C THR A 105 10.69 -2.45 -11.10
N GLU A 106 10.09 -3.53 -10.73
CA GLU A 106 10.71 -4.86 -10.64
C GLU A 106 11.62 -5.15 -11.85
N TYR A 107 11.56 -4.30 -12.83
CA TYR A 107 12.14 -4.37 -14.15
C TYR A 107 13.26 -3.36 -14.44
N GLY A 108 13.51 -2.34 -13.62
CA GLY A 108 14.58 -1.36 -13.88
C GLY A 108 14.33 -0.46 -15.10
N LYS A 109 15.39 0.13 -15.64
CA LYS A 109 15.32 0.96 -16.84
C LYS A 109 15.24 0.09 -18.10
N PRO A 110 14.43 0.51 -19.12
CA PRO A 110 14.42 -0.14 -20.41
C PRO A 110 15.79 -0.17 -21.05
N VAL A 111 16.13 -1.24 -21.73
CA VAL A 111 17.40 -1.42 -22.42
C VAL A 111 17.18 -1.81 -23.87
N LYS A 112 18.11 -1.44 -24.72
CA LYS A 112 18.13 -1.75 -26.15
C LYS A 112 19.43 -2.49 -26.48
N TYR A 113 19.31 -3.58 -27.23
CA TYR A 113 20.44 -4.32 -27.78
C TYR A 113 20.90 -3.68 -29.11
N LYS A 114 22.12 -3.96 -29.55
CA LYS A 114 22.70 -3.43 -30.79
C LYS A 114 21.89 -3.71 -32.05
N ASP A 115 21.11 -4.79 -32.07
CA ASP A 115 20.20 -5.15 -33.17
C ASP A 115 18.91 -4.30 -33.22
N GLY A 116 18.74 -3.36 -32.30
CA GLY A 116 17.58 -2.48 -32.21
C GLY A 116 16.45 -3.03 -31.35
N LYS A 117 16.48 -4.26 -30.89
CA LYS A 117 15.46 -4.83 -30.02
C LYS A 117 15.46 -4.15 -28.65
N LYS A 118 14.24 -3.80 -28.21
CA LYS A 118 14.01 -3.13 -26.92
C LYS A 118 13.43 -4.10 -25.92
N TYR A 119 13.89 -4.01 -24.66
CA TYR A 119 13.41 -4.79 -23.54
C TYR A 119 13.02 -3.83 -22.42
N ILE A 120 11.95 -4.12 -21.68
CA ILE A 120 11.47 -3.25 -20.61
C ILE A 120 12.43 -3.20 -19.40
N SER A 121 13.38 -4.13 -19.34
CA SER A 121 14.37 -4.19 -18.26
C SER A 121 15.53 -5.11 -18.59
N ILE A 122 16.62 -5.00 -17.85
CA ILE A 122 17.75 -5.95 -17.86
C ILE A 122 17.29 -7.38 -17.51
N ILE A 123 16.29 -7.54 -16.65
CA ILE A 123 15.77 -8.86 -16.25
C ILE A 123 15.10 -9.53 -17.43
N GLU A 124 14.22 -8.81 -18.14
CA GLU A 124 13.57 -9.34 -19.33
C GLU A 124 14.59 -9.64 -20.43
N ALA A 125 15.50 -8.70 -20.71
CA ALA A 125 16.57 -8.90 -21.67
C ALA A 125 17.37 -10.17 -21.38
N SER A 126 17.80 -10.37 -20.14
CA SER A 126 18.53 -11.57 -19.71
C SER A 126 17.73 -12.87 -19.93
N ARG A 127 16.41 -12.85 -19.60
CA ARG A 127 15.53 -14.01 -19.78
C ARG A 127 15.32 -14.36 -21.25
N VAL A 128 15.13 -13.35 -22.10
CA VAL A 128 14.83 -13.56 -23.53
C VAL A 128 16.07 -13.90 -24.33
N THR A 129 17.21 -13.29 -24.01
CA THR A 129 18.47 -13.47 -24.76
C THR A 129 19.36 -14.58 -24.23
N GLY A 130 19.14 -15.05 -22.99
CA GLY A 130 20.05 -15.97 -22.29
C GLY A 130 21.35 -15.30 -21.80
N ILE A 131 21.58 -14.02 -22.08
CA ILE A 131 22.76 -13.27 -21.61
C ILE A 131 22.60 -12.96 -20.13
N SER A 132 23.62 -13.20 -19.32
CA SER A 132 23.56 -12.95 -17.88
C SER A 132 23.34 -11.47 -17.56
N ARG A 133 22.62 -11.18 -16.48
CA ARG A 133 22.36 -9.78 -16.02
C ARG A 133 23.67 -9.02 -15.79
N SER A 134 24.67 -9.68 -15.21
CA SER A 134 25.99 -9.09 -14.94
C SER A 134 26.68 -8.66 -16.22
N ASN A 135 26.56 -9.47 -17.27
CA ASN A 135 27.13 -9.17 -18.59
C ASN A 135 26.43 -7.95 -19.22
N ILE A 136 25.09 -7.93 -19.22
CA ILE A 136 24.34 -6.77 -19.74
C ILE A 136 24.70 -5.49 -18.95
N GLN A 137 24.79 -5.57 -17.61
CA GLN A 137 25.19 -4.43 -16.76
C GLN A 137 26.61 -3.97 -17.04
N TYR A 138 27.54 -4.89 -17.30
CA TYR A 138 28.91 -4.56 -17.68
C TYR A 138 28.95 -3.73 -18.96
N HIS A 139 28.25 -4.16 -20.02
CA HIS A 139 28.19 -3.45 -21.30
C HIS A 139 27.50 -2.10 -21.18
N LEU A 140 26.43 -1.96 -20.39
CA LEU A 140 25.77 -0.70 -20.12
C LEU A 140 26.66 0.28 -19.35
N LYS A 141 27.42 -0.21 -18.37
CA LYS A 141 28.32 0.60 -17.54
C LYS A 141 29.53 1.09 -18.37
N ASN A 142 30.09 0.22 -19.15
CA ASN A 142 31.33 0.50 -19.92
C ASN A 142 31.04 1.10 -21.31
N LYS A 143 29.75 1.34 -21.65
CA LYS A 143 29.34 1.91 -22.95
C LYS A 143 29.97 1.22 -24.17
N THR A 144 29.99 -0.08 -24.17
CA THR A 144 30.62 -0.88 -25.26
C THR A 144 29.84 -0.84 -26.57
N GLY A 145 28.64 -0.24 -26.58
CA GLY A 145 27.74 -0.13 -27.74
C GLY A 145 26.85 -1.34 -27.99
N GLU A 146 27.07 -2.46 -27.29
CA GLU A 146 26.18 -3.64 -27.42
C GLU A 146 24.82 -3.44 -26.75
N TRP A 147 24.82 -2.81 -25.58
CA TRP A 147 23.63 -2.50 -24.80
C TRP A 147 23.57 -1.01 -24.46
N ASN A 148 22.40 -0.42 -24.60
CA ASN A 148 22.14 0.99 -24.25
C ASN A 148 20.83 1.10 -23.47
N TYR A 149 20.74 2.11 -22.59
CA TYR A 149 19.46 2.50 -22.01
C TYR A 149 18.61 3.22 -23.07
N VAL A 150 17.28 3.00 -23.00
CA VAL A 150 16.30 3.67 -23.87
C VAL A 150 15.75 4.90 -23.19
#